data_f5c300b983ace79463802a4694fd93d0
#
_entry.id   f5c300b983ace79463802a4694fd93d0
#
_cell.length_a   1.000
_cell.length_b   1.000
_cell.length_c   1.000
_cell.angle_alpha   90.00
_cell.angle_beta   90.00
_cell.angle_gamma   90.00
#
_symmetry.space_group_name_H-M   'P 1'
#
loop_
_entity.id
_entity.type
_entity.pdbx_description
1 polymer ?
#
loop_
_entity_poly.entity_id
_entity_poly.type
_entity_poly.pdbx_seq_one_letter_code
_entity_poly.pdbx_strand_id
1 'polypeptide(L)'
;SNVAATICGVDGYLPVLKGSEIETKLAEMGVEEKISLFNKFTGELGTKIPDTDQDSSGSAKNDAYRWALEKYMDRCSAYYVGYILDGGVTIPDNYWSLRNYAQFNCIENFDYLIARQAFCFDLNPNPNDVVCDDPSQPAGTDYATFIMILQKRYERAKGAMGQMMGFPPWWIKYTVDTPGDTGHNGKLGGPQLEWLFCEYITSYNMAMEADAAHPCSMSNGSFMYKYRVTATEFKNTDTKEEDMLTFDSNKRYFTIYVGDYDSSAWMKNYLANFWRDSARGTLPLMWAFNPNLSNRIPVVWEYIYATKSDKDYIVAGEGAGYTMPGYFIENKATGELRDASEGWDVWVEYSKKYYQLFDIDITGFIINSQSGSLEVKGINPDIMKQYNKLSPVGSFTNAGGSRKQALALQDGVPYVYLYNEIPFNADPQDTTAFRGMYNYDKGSMGSYNFSAYRTVVQSPSTIKEIVEGYSAYA
;
A
#
# COMPACT_ATOMS: atom_id res chain seq x y z
N SER A 1 -20.28 6.13 -8.51
CA SER A 1 -19.25 6.04 -9.56
C SER A 1 -18.55 4.69 -9.58
N ASN A 2 -18.19 4.10 -8.43
CA ASN A 2 -17.43 2.85 -8.36
C ASN A 2 -18.14 1.64 -8.99
N VAL A 3 -19.45 1.48 -8.71
CA VAL A 3 -20.25 0.41 -9.35
C VAL A 3 -20.30 0.59 -10.87
N ALA A 4 -20.44 1.83 -11.35
CA ALA A 4 -20.38 2.10 -12.79
C ALA A 4 -19.03 1.70 -13.39
N ALA A 5 -17.91 2.02 -12.73
CA ALA A 5 -16.57 1.62 -13.17
C ALA A 5 -16.43 0.09 -13.24
N THR A 6 -16.94 -0.64 -12.24
CA THR A 6 -16.98 -2.11 -12.26
C THR A 6 -17.73 -2.64 -13.48
N ILE A 7 -18.94 -2.14 -13.74
CA ILE A 7 -19.75 -2.53 -14.90
C ILE A 7 -19.04 -2.23 -16.22
N CYS A 8 -18.44 -1.05 -16.32
CA CYS A 8 -17.72 -0.63 -17.53
C CYS A 8 -16.53 -1.54 -17.83
N GLY A 9 -15.81 -1.96 -16.83
CA GLY A 9 -14.71 -2.92 -16.99
C GLY A 9 -15.16 -4.28 -17.49
N VAL A 10 -16.29 -4.75 -16.97
CA VAL A 10 -16.82 -6.10 -17.29
C VAL A 10 -17.55 -6.13 -18.63
N ASP A 11 -18.40 -5.14 -18.90
CA ASP A 11 -19.30 -5.12 -20.06
C ASP A 11 -18.78 -4.25 -21.21
N GLY A 12 -17.68 -3.53 -21.02
CA GLY A 12 -17.11 -2.65 -22.05
C GLY A 12 -17.95 -1.39 -22.31
N TYR A 13 -18.69 -0.91 -21.31
CA TYR A 13 -19.53 0.27 -21.39
C TYR A 13 -18.76 1.55 -21.04
N LEU A 14 -19.32 2.70 -21.40
CA LEU A 14 -18.85 4.00 -21.02
C LEU A 14 -19.63 4.51 -19.81
N PRO A 15 -18.97 4.88 -18.68
CA PRO A 15 -19.64 5.47 -17.55
C PRO A 15 -20.01 6.93 -17.85
N VAL A 16 -21.24 7.30 -17.64
CA VAL A 16 -21.77 8.65 -17.91
C VAL A 16 -22.54 9.15 -16.70
N LEU A 17 -22.27 10.38 -16.29
CA LEU A 17 -23.03 11.03 -15.23
C LEU A 17 -24.39 11.49 -15.76
N LYS A 18 -25.46 11.05 -15.09
CA LYS A 18 -26.84 11.44 -15.43
C LYS A 18 -27.04 12.95 -15.36
N GLY A 19 -27.65 13.53 -16.38
CA GLY A 19 -27.86 14.98 -16.51
C GLY A 19 -26.62 15.77 -17.00
N SER A 20 -25.54 15.09 -17.35
CA SER A 20 -24.34 15.75 -17.88
C SER A 20 -24.49 16.15 -19.35
N GLU A 21 -23.66 17.10 -19.81
CA GLU A 21 -23.54 17.46 -21.21
C GLU A 21 -23.10 16.26 -22.07
N ILE A 22 -22.24 15.38 -21.51
CA ILE A 22 -21.79 14.14 -22.17
C ILE A 22 -22.97 13.21 -22.45
N GLU A 23 -23.87 13.01 -21.50
CA GLU A 23 -25.08 12.22 -21.72
C GLU A 23 -25.91 12.77 -22.87
N THR A 24 -26.14 14.09 -22.88
CA THR A 24 -26.87 14.78 -23.95
C THR A 24 -26.20 14.56 -25.31
N LYS A 25 -24.89 14.73 -25.40
CA LYS A 25 -24.13 14.54 -26.64
C LYS A 25 -24.18 13.10 -27.15
N LEU A 26 -24.05 12.12 -26.25
CA LEU A 26 -24.14 10.70 -26.61
C LEU A 26 -25.55 10.35 -27.13
N ALA A 27 -26.59 10.88 -26.51
CA ALA A 27 -27.97 10.71 -26.99
C ALA A 27 -28.18 11.34 -28.38
N GLU A 28 -27.65 12.56 -28.63
CA GLU A 28 -27.66 13.19 -29.96
C GLU A 28 -26.93 12.33 -31.02
N MET A 29 -25.90 11.57 -30.61
CA MET A 29 -25.17 10.65 -31.49
C MET A 29 -25.85 9.29 -31.67
N GLY A 30 -27.02 9.08 -31.04
CA GLY A 30 -27.74 7.79 -31.08
C GLY A 30 -27.15 6.70 -30.19
N VAL A 31 -26.32 7.05 -29.23
CA VAL A 31 -25.82 6.09 -28.24
C VAL A 31 -26.89 5.83 -27.18
N GLU A 32 -27.22 4.57 -26.99
CA GLU A 32 -28.27 4.14 -26.05
C GLU A 32 -27.75 3.95 -24.62
N GLU A 33 -28.54 4.39 -23.64
CA GLU A 33 -28.33 4.00 -22.24
C GLU A 33 -28.61 2.49 -22.09
N LYS A 34 -27.63 1.75 -21.60
CA LYS A 34 -27.76 0.30 -21.41
C LYS A 34 -28.16 -0.06 -19.98
N ILE A 35 -27.62 0.64 -18.99
CA ILE A 35 -27.88 0.41 -17.58
C ILE A 35 -27.97 1.77 -16.87
N SER A 36 -29.07 2.01 -16.14
CA SER A 36 -29.20 3.15 -15.26
C SER A 36 -29.04 2.72 -13.80
N LEU A 37 -28.12 3.39 -13.12
CA LEU A 37 -27.95 3.26 -11.67
C LEU A 37 -28.62 4.43 -10.92
N PHE A 38 -29.11 5.43 -11.66
CA PHE A 38 -29.72 6.62 -11.07
C PHE A 38 -31.00 6.26 -10.35
N ASN A 39 -31.09 6.61 -9.06
CA ASN A 39 -32.24 6.30 -8.18
C ASN A 39 -32.64 4.81 -8.13
N LYS A 40 -31.74 3.89 -8.53
CA LYS A 40 -32.03 2.45 -8.48
C LYS A 40 -32.06 1.91 -7.05
N PHE A 41 -31.26 2.43 -6.17
CA PHE A 41 -31.11 1.96 -4.78
C PHE A 41 -31.63 3.02 -3.81
N THR A 42 -32.51 2.63 -2.90
CA THR A 42 -33.12 3.54 -1.93
C THR A 42 -32.50 3.44 -0.53
N GLY A 43 -31.92 2.28 -0.18
CA GLY A 43 -31.44 2.02 1.17
C GLY A 43 -32.57 1.88 2.21
N GLU A 44 -33.80 1.62 1.78
CA GLU A 44 -34.95 1.53 2.69
C GLU A 44 -34.98 0.15 3.38
N LEU A 45 -34.86 0.14 4.70
CA LEU A 45 -34.94 -1.08 5.50
C LEU A 45 -36.30 -1.77 5.33
N GLY A 46 -36.29 -3.10 5.27
CA GLY A 46 -37.48 -3.93 5.07
C GLY A 46 -37.87 -4.08 3.61
N THR A 47 -37.12 -3.52 2.69
CA THR A 47 -37.27 -3.76 1.24
C THR A 47 -36.19 -4.70 0.71
N LYS A 48 -36.34 -5.18 -0.52
CA LYS A 48 -35.31 -5.94 -1.23
C LYS A 48 -34.41 -5.03 -2.04
N ILE A 49 -33.12 -5.39 -2.15
CA ILE A 49 -32.23 -4.79 -3.13
C ILE A 49 -32.76 -5.14 -4.52
N PRO A 50 -32.95 -4.15 -5.42
CA PRO A 50 -33.54 -4.39 -6.74
C PRO A 50 -32.86 -5.53 -7.51
N ASP A 51 -33.69 -6.37 -8.14
CA ASP A 51 -33.25 -7.53 -8.95
C ASP A 51 -32.45 -8.58 -8.15
N THR A 52 -32.58 -8.62 -6.83
CA THR A 52 -31.94 -9.62 -5.96
C THR A 52 -32.93 -10.16 -4.90
N ASP A 53 -32.56 -11.25 -4.24
CA ASP A 53 -33.28 -11.77 -3.07
C ASP A 53 -32.74 -11.21 -1.75
N GLN A 54 -31.74 -10.33 -1.80
CA GLN A 54 -31.09 -9.76 -0.63
C GLN A 54 -31.96 -8.65 -0.01
N ASP A 55 -32.00 -8.60 1.31
CA ASP A 55 -32.63 -7.47 2.03
C ASP A 55 -31.74 -6.23 1.95
N SER A 56 -32.38 -5.05 1.89
CA SER A 56 -31.66 -3.76 1.94
C SER A 56 -30.82 -3.65 3.21
N SER A 57 -29.63 -3.13 3.07
CA SER A 57 -28.69 -2.88 4.16
C SER A 57 -29.04 -1.65 5.01
N GLY A 58 -30.02 -0.87 4.61
CA GLY A 58 -30.29 0.45 5.19
C GLY A 58 -29.44 1.57 4.59
N SER A 59 -28.70 1.28 3.50
CA SER A 59 -27.81 2.22 2.81
C SER A 59 -27.89 2.01 1.31
N ALA A 60 -28.30 3.04 0.58
CA ALA A 60 -28.34 2.99 -0.89
C ALA A 60 -26.97 2.70 -1.52
N LYS A 61 -25.90 3.22 -0.91
CA LYS A 61 -24.51 2.98 -1.29
C LYS A 61 -24.16 1.48 -1.15
N ASN A 62 -24.41 0.91 0.01
CA ASN A 62 -24.10 -0.50 0.28
C ASN A 62 -24.98 -1.45 -0.53
N ASP A 63 -26.25 -1.13 -0.72
CA ASP A 63 -27.16 -1.89 -1.59
C ASP A 63 -26.64 -1.95 -3.03
N ALA A 64 -26.11 -0.82 -3.53
CA ALA A 64 -25.50 -0.79 -4.86
C ALA A 64 -24.28 -1.71 -4.96
N TYR A 65 -23.39 -1.74 -3.95
CA TYR A 65 -22.24 -2.65 -3.93
C TYR A 65 -22.66 -4.10 -3.77
N ARG A 66 -23.63 -4.43 -2.91
CA ARG A 66 -24.14 -5.79 -2.74
C ARG A 66 -24.82 -6.32 -4.01
N TRP A 67 -25.57 -5.46 -4.68
CA TRP A 67 -26.13 -5.76 -6.00
C TRP A 67 -25.03 -6.04 -7.03
N ALA A 68 -24.02 -5.16 -7.10
CA ALA A 68 -22.90 -5.34 -8.01
C ALA A 68 -22.09 -6.60 -7.70
N LEU A 69 -21.93 -6.92 -6.42
CA LEU A 69 -21.26 -8.14 -5.96
C LEU A 69 -21.98 -9.40 -6.47
N GLU A 70 -23.30 -9.42 -6.42
CA GLU A 70 -24.09 -10.54 -6.94
C GLU A 70 -24.05 -10.64 -8.47
N LYS A 71 -24.18 -9.50 -9.17
CA LYS A 71 -24.35 -9.50 -10.63
C LYS A 71 -23.03 -9.53 -11.41
N TYR A 72 -21.94 -9.00 -10.82
CA TYR A 72 -20.73 -8.72 -11.59
C TYR A 72 -19.47 -9.38 -11.05
N MET A 73 -19.38 -9.71 -9.74
CA MET A 73 -18.13 -10.18 -9.15
C MET A 73 -17.58 -11.43 -9.85
N ASP A 74 -18.43 -12.32 -10.30
CA ASP A 74 -17.99 -13.55 -11.00
C ASP A 74 -17.36 -13.28 -12.37
N ARG A 75 -17.55 -12.10 -12.94
CA ARG A 75 -16.98 -11.65 -14.21
C ARG A 75 -15.84 -10.65 -14.04
N CYS A 76 -15.64 -10.12 -12.83
CA CYS A 76 -14.52 -9.23 -12.53
C CYS A 76 -13.20 -9.98 -12.53
N SER A 77 -12.09 -9.29 -12.43
CA SER A 77 -10.78 -9.88 -12.15
C SER A 77 -10.79 -10.65 -10.83
N ALA A 78 -10.24 -11.85 -10.82
CA ALA A 78 -9.99 -12.57 -9.56
C ALA A 78 -8.71 -12.06 -8.85
N TYR A 79 -7.90 -11.26 -9.55
CA TYR A 79 -6.63 -10.75 -9.05
C TYR A 79 -6.74 -9.30 -8.55
N TYR A 80 -7.44 -8.41 -9.29
CA TYR A 80 -7.51 -6.98 -8.98
C TYR A 80 -8.82 -6.59 -8.33
N VAL A 81 -8.72 -5.83 -7.24
CA VAL A 81 -9.82 -5.09 -6.60
C VAL A 81 -9.36 -3.65 -6.39
N GLY A 82 -10.23 -2.68 -6.57
CA GLY A 82 -9.88 -1.26 -6.47
C GLY A 82 -10.65 -0.54 -5.38
N TYR A 83 -9.93 0.07 -4.45
CA TYR A 83 -10.48 1.11 -3.61
C TYR A 83 -10.34 2.45 -4.34
N ILE A 84 -11.43 3.15 -4.56
CA ILE A 84 -11.41 4.48 -5.15
C ILE A 84 -12.32 5.40 -4.36
N LEU A 85 -11.74 6.42 -3.77
CA LEU A 85 -12.47 7.45 -3.04
C LEU A 85 -13.55 8.06 -3.94
N ASP A 86 -14.81 7.87 -3.57
CA ASP A 86 -15.93 8.55 -4.24
C ASP A 86 -16.08 9.95 -3.65
N GLY A 87 -16.08 10.97 -4.51
CA GLY A 87 -16.24 12.36 -4.10
C GLY A 87 -17.59 12.61 -3.45
N GLY A 88 -17.68 13.56 -2.58
CA GLY A 88 -18.91 13.95 -1.87
C GLY A 88 -18.67 14.30 -0.42
N VAL A 89 -17.42 14.24 0.03
CA VAL A 89 -17.07 14.67 1.39
C VAL A 89 -16.98 16.19 1.44
N THR A 90 -17.82 16.81 2.26
CA THR A 90 -17.66 18.22 2.60
C THR A 90 -16.52 18.35 3.60
N ILE A 91 -15.38 18.87 3.16
CA ILE A 91 -14.23 19.11 4.03
C ILE A 91 -14.40 20.49 4.68
N PRO A 92 -14.35 20.58 6.01
CA PRO A 92 -14.42 21.84 6.73
C PRO A 92 -13.36 22.84 6.28
N ASP A 93 -13.69 24.14 6.35
CA ASP A 93 -12.82 25.22 5.87
C ASP A 93 -11.44 25.31 6.52
N ASN A 94 -11.33 24.87 7.76
CA ASN A 94 -10.08 24.83 8.53
C ASN A 94 -9.11 23.71 8.08
N TYR A 95 -9.52 22.82 7.19
CA TYR A 95 -8.67 21.76 6.62
C TYR A 95 -8.29 22.08 5.17
N TRP A 96 -7.77 23.28 4.93
CA TRP A 96 -7.41 23.76 3.58
C TRP A 96 -6.49 22.79 2.80
N SER A 97 -5.57 22.11 3.47
CA SER A 97 -4.71 21.10 2.86
C SER A 97 -5.49 19.90 2.33
N LEU A 98 -6.56 19.51 3.02
CA LEU A 98 -7.42 18.40 2.64
C LEU A 98 -8.40 18.78 1.52
N ARG A 99 -8.78 20.06 1.43
CA ARG A 99 -9.59 20.56 0.30
C ARG A 99 -8.90 20.35 -1.04
N ASN A 100 -7.60 20.55 -1.09
CA ASN A 100 -6.83 20.31 -2.30
C ASN A 100 -6.86 18.83 -2.70
N TYR A 101 -6.87 17.91 -1.74
CA TYR A 101 -7.00 16.48 -2.01
C TYR A 101 -8.41 16.09 -2.47
N ALA A 102 -9.45 16.67 -1.88
CA ALA A 102 -10.84 16.41 -2.30
C ALA A 102 -11.16 16.88 -3.72
N GLN A 103 -10.43 17.88 -4.24
CA GLN A 103 -10.55 18.35 -5.61
C GLN A 103 -9.92 17.38 -6.63
N PHE A 104 -9.02 16.53 -6.18
CA PHE A 104 -8.32 15.54 -6.99
C PHE A 104 -8.95 14.15 -6.81
N ASN A 105 -10.27 14.09 -6.87
CA ASN A 105 -10.98 12.82 -6.79
C ASN A 105 -10.31 11.76 -7.66
N CYS A 106 -10.21 10.57 -7.15
CA CYS A 106 -9.51 9.42 -7.67
C CYS A 106 -9.99 8.89 -9.03
N ILE A 107 -10.72 9.68 -9.77
CA ILE A 107 -11.13 9.42 -11.17
C ILE A 107 -9.90 9.00 -12.01
N GLU A 108 -8.75 9.49 -11.67
CA GLU A 108 -7.51 9.26 -12.41
C GLU A 108 -7.00 7.82 -12.38
N ASN A 109 -7.48 6.99 -11.44
CA ASN A 109 -7.13 5.57 -11.39
C ASN A 109 -8.17 4.66 -12.06
N PHE A 110 -9.34 5.15 -12.38
CA PHE A 110 -10.42 4.35 -12.95
C PHE A 110 -10.06 3.69 -14.27
N ASP A 111 -9.31 4.36 -15.13
CA ASP A 111 -8.95 3.83 -16.45
C ASP A 111 -8.17 2.51 -16.33
N TYR A 112 -7.24 2.42 -15.38
CA TYR A 112 -6.50 1.19 -15.12
C TYR A 112 -7.39 0.11 -14.54
N LEU A 113 -8.21 0.44 -13.54
CA LEU A 113 -9.10 -0.51 -12.88
C LEU A 113 -10.16 -1.05 -13.84
N ILE A 114 -10.74 -0.20 -14.69
CA ILE A 114 -11.64 -0.60 -15.77
C ILE A 114 -10.93 -1.54 -16.74
N ALA A 115 -9.72 -1.18 -17.20
CA ALA A 115 -8.95 -2.01 -18.11
C ALA A 115 -8.54 -3.36 -17.51
N ARG A 116 -8.44 -3.45 -16.18
CA ARG A 116 -8.15 -4.70 -15.44
C ARG A 116 -9.40 -5.43 -14.99
N GLN A 117 -10.59 -4.93 -15.31
CA GLN A 117 -11.88 -5.49 -14.88
C GLN A 117 -11.97 -5.65 -13.35
N ALA A 118 -11.44 -4.69 -12.61
CA ALA A 118 -11.46 -4.73 -11.16
C ALA A 118 -12.87 -4.48 -10.61
N PHE A 119 -13.20 -5.11 -9.49
CA PHE A 119 -14.34 -4.67 -8.67
C PHE A 119 -13.92 -3.41 -7.91
N CYS A 120 -14.65 -2.30 -8.10
CA CYS A 120 -14.32 -1.00 -7.51
C CYS A 120 -15.28 -0.65 -6.38
N PHE A 121 -14.74 -0.11 -5.28
CA PHE A 121 -15.54 0.29 -4.12
C PHE A 121 -14.92 1.45 -3.33
N ASP A 122 -15.73 2.04 -2.44
CA ASP A 122 -15.36 3.04 -1.45
C ASP A 122 -16.15 2.77 -0.17
N LEU A 123 -15.54 2.08 0.78
CA LEU A 123 -16.19 1.62 2.00
C LEU A 123 -15.23 1.76 3.20
N ASN A 124 -15.79 2.10 4.36
CA ASN A 124 -15.05 2.18 5.61
C ASN A 124 -14.74 0.78 6.18
N PRO A 125 -13.49 0.44 6.45
CA PRO A 125 -13.11 -0.84 7.04
C PRO A 125 -13.37 -0.93 8.56
N ASN A 126 -13.80 0.16 9.22
CA ASN A 126 -14.00 0.15 10.67
C ASN A 126 -15.38 -0.42 11.03
N PRO A 127 -15.48 -1.53 11.79
CA PRO A 127 -16.76 -2.16 12.13
C PRO A 127 -17.65 -1.32 13.06
N ASN A 128 -17.10 -0.33 13.74
CA ASN A 128 -17.80 0.46 14.73
C ASN A 128 -18.09 1.90 14.28
N ASP A 129 -17.75 2.22 13.04
CA ASP A 129 -17.83 3.59 12.56
C ASP A 129 -19.19 3.92 11.93
N VAL A 130 -19.61 5.17 12.14
CA VAL A 130 -20.72 5.80 11.43
C VAL A 130 -20.13 6.66 10.32
N VAL A 131 -20.34 6.26 9.09
CA VAL A 131 -19.67 6.88 7.96
C VAL A 131 -20.21 8.26 7.63
N CYS A 132 -19.31 9.18 7.30
CA CYS A 132 -19.68 10.59 7.05
C CYS A 132 -20.44 10.81 5.75
N ASP A 133 -20.33 9.92 4.78
CA ASP A 133 -20.99 10.01 3.48
C ASP A 133 -22.38 9.35 3.46
N ASP A 134 -22.73 8.61 4.51
CA ASP A 134 -24.08 8.05 4.72
C ASP A 134 -24.35 7.90 6.23
N PRO A 135 -24.52 9.01 6.96
CA PRO A 135 -24.65 8.99 8.42
C PRO A 135 -25.96 8.36 8.92
N SER A 136 -26.90 8.07 8.02
CA SER A 136 -28.16 7.40 8.35
C SER A 136 -28.05 5.88 8.38
N GLN A 137 -27.00 5.31 7.81
CA GLN A 137 -26.82 3.85 7.80
C GLN A 137 -26.49 3.33 9.21
N PRO A 138 -26.87 2.07 9.51
CA PRO A 138 -26.40 1.42 10.74
C PRO A 138 -24.87 1.34 10.79
N ALA A 139 -24.29 1.54 11.97
CA ALA A 139 -22.85 1.42 12.17
C ALA A 139 -22.33 0.05 11.69
N GLY A 140 -21.20 0.04 11.03
CA GLY A 140 -20.59 -1.18 10.50
C GLY A 140 -21.20 -1.73 9.20
N THR A 141 -22.17 -1.04 8.57
CA THR A 141 -22.73 -1.48 7.29
C THR A 141 -21.68 -1.50 6.17
N ASP A 142 -20.85 -0.47 6.10
CA ASP A 142 -19.72 -0.41 5.16
C ASP A 142 -18.74 -1.57 5.38
N TYR A 143 -18.36 -1.78 6.64
CA TYR A 143 -17.48 -2.89 7.01
C TYR A 143 -18.05 -4.24 6.58
N ALA A 144 -19.31 -4.51 6.86
CA ALA A 144 -19.96 -5.77 6.48
C ALA A 144 -19.92 -5.99 4.97
N THR A 145 -20.21 -4.96 4.17
CA THR A 145 -20.15 -5.02 2.71
C THR A 145 -18.71 -5.19 2.21
N PHE A 146 -17.74 -4.51 2.83
CA PHE A 146 -16.31 -4.66 2.53
C PHE A 146 -15.84 -6.11 2.74
N ILE A 147 -16.19 -6.73 3.88
CA ILE A 147 -15.84 -8.12 4.15
C ILE A 147 -16.51 -9.07 3.14
N MET A 148 -17.74 -8.81 2.73
CA MET A 148 -18.40 -9.61 1.66
C MET A 148 -17.61 -9.54 0.33
N ILE A 149 -17.08 -8.37 -0.03
CA ILE A 149 -16.26 -8.21 -1.24
C ILE A 149 -14.98 -9.03 -1.12
N LEU A 150 -14.28 -8.94 0.00
CA LEU A 150 -13.03 -9.67 0.22
C LEU A 150 -13.27 -11.19 0.20
N GLN A 151 -14.29 -11.67 0.91
CA GLN A 151 -14.64 -13.07 0.99
C GLN A 151 -14.99 -13.64 -0.39
N LYS A 152 -15.86 -12.98 -1.13
CA LYS A 152 -16.28 -13.43 -2.47
C LYS A 152 -15.11 -13.46 -3.45
N ARG A 153 -14.21 -12.48 -3.37
CA ARG A 153 -12.96 -12.47 -4.17
C ARG A 153 -12.06 -13.64 -3.78
N TYR A 154 -11.85 -13.86 -2.48
CA TYR A 154 -11.00 -14.93 -1.96
C TYR A 154 -11.49 -16.31 -2.42
N GLU A 155 -12.78 -16.60 -2.26
CA GLU A 155 -13.42 -17.84 -2.71
C GLU A 155 -13.24 -18.05 -4.22
N ARG A 156 -13.52 -17.02 -5.01
CA ARG A 156 -13.39 -17.05 -6.46
C ARG A 156 -11.96 -17.27 -6.92
N ALA A 157 -11.00 -16.67 -6.23
CA ALA A 157 -9.58 -16.87 -6.50
C ALA A 157 -9.02 -18.18 -5.92
N LYS A 158 -9.85 -18.97 -5.21
CA LYS A 158 -9.42 -20.20 -4.52
C LYS A 158 -8.22 -19.98 -3.61
N GLY A 159 -8.24 -18.88 -2.85
CA GLY A 159 -7.17 -18.49 -1.95
C GLY A 159 -5.91 -17.93 -2.60
N ALA A 160 -5.83 -17.82 -3.92
CA ALA A 160 -4.67 -17.23 -4.58
C ALA A 160 -4.47 -15.75 -4.20
N MET A 161 -3.21 -15.29 -4.21
CA MET A 161 -2.89 -13.88 -3.98
C MET A 161 -3.57 -12.95 -4.97
N GLY A 162 -3.98 -11.79 -4.49
CA GLY A 162 -4.49 -10.70 -5.29
C GLY A 162 -3.87 -9.36 -4.93
N GLN A 163 -4.29 -8.33 -5.64
CA GLN A 163 -3.82 -6.97 -5.44
C GLN A 163 -5.00 -6.04 -5.18
N MET A 164 -4.95 -5.36 -4.04
CA MET A 164 -5.82 -4.24 -3.70
C MET A 164 -5.16 -2.95 -4.18
N MET A 165 -5.85 -2.22 -5.02
CA MET A 165 -5.38 -0.96 -5.57
C MET A 165 -5.98 0.18 -4.77
N GLY A 166 -5.16 0.88 -3.98
CA GLY A 166 -5.61 1.96 -3.11
C GLY A 166 -6.10 1.51 -1.74
N PHE A 167 -6.35 2.49 -0.88
CA PHE A 167 -6.87 2.32 0.48
C PHE A 167 -7.64 3.58 0.93
N PRO A 168 -8.52 3.49 1.95
CA PRO A 168 -9.21 4.67 2.49
C PRO A 168 -8.20 5.65 3.07
N PRO A 169 -8.10 6.87 2.51
CA PRO A 169 -7.11 7.84 2.99
C PRO A 169 -7.44 8.29 4.40
N TRP A 170 -6.46 8.14 5.27
CA TRP A 170 -6.57 8.37 6.70
C TRP A 170 -6.71 9.85 7.11
N TRP A 171 -6.72 10.78 6.18
CA TRP A 171 -6.86 12.22 6.42
C TRP A 171 -8.05 12.89 5.73
N ILE A 172 -8.89 12.14 4.99
CA ILE A 172 -9.96 12.76 4.20
C ILE A 172 -11.36 12.26 4.59
N LYS A 173 -11.52 10.96 4.79
CA LYS A 173 -12.83 10.31 4.91
C LYS A 173 -12.77 9.19 5.94
N TYR A 174 -13.95 8.79 6.41
CA TYR A 174 -14.11 7.65 7.31
C TYR A 174 -13.46 7.79 8.68
N THR A 175 -13.83 8.84 9.37
CA THR A 175 -13.54 8.99 10.79
C THR A 175 -14.82 9.22 11.57
N VAL A 176 -14.85 8.82 12.83
CA VAL A 176 -16.08 8.85 13.64
C VAL A 176 -16.51 10.26 13.99
N ASP A 177 -15.60 11.16 14.30
CA ASP A 177 -15.96 12.49 14.84
C ASP A 177 -15.91 13.61 13.82
N THR A 178 -14.96 13.56 12.89
CA THR A 178 -14.73 14.66 11.97
C THR A 178 -14.25 14.10 10.63
N PRO A 179 -14.91 14.42 9.51
CA PRO A 179 -14.41 14.05 8.19
C PRO A 179 -12.97 14.51 8.02
N GLY A 180 -12.07 13.57 7.69
CA GLY A 180 -10.65 13.85 7.60
C GLY A 180 -9.87 13.77 8.93
N ASP A 181 -10.53 13.50 10.03
CA ASP A 181 -9.85 13.13 11.26
C ASP A 181 -9.40 11.68 11.18
N THR A 182 -8.14 11.44 11.40
CA THR A 182 -7.52 10.13 11.14
C THR A 182 -7.69 9.14 12.29
N GLY A 183 -8.43 9.49 13.33
CA GLY A 183 -8.33 8.73 14.59
C GLY A 183 -6.93 8.78 15.21
N HIS A 184 -5.99 9.38 14.51
CA HIS A 184 -4.60 9.54 14.90
C HIS A 184 -4.39 10.52 16.02
N ASN A 185 -5.21 11.54 16.07
CA ASN A 185 -5.11 12.59 17.06
C ASN A 185 -5.54 12.12 18.46
N GLY A 186 -5.78 10.83 18.63
CA GLY A 186 -6.10 10.22 19.91
C GLY A 186 -7.50 10.50 20.43
N LYS A 187 -8.34 11.23 19.70
CA LYS A 187 -9.70 11.50 20.14
C LYS A 187 -10.57 10.26 20.17
N LEU A 188 -10.28 9.31 19.29
CA LEU A 188 -11.12 8.12 19.10
C LEU A 188 -10.43 6.82 19.48
N GLY A 189 -9.12 6.85 19.75
CA GLY A 189 -8.37 5.64 20.09
C GLY A 189 -8.42 4.53 19.01
N GLY A 190 -8.83 4.89 17.79
CA GLY A 190 -8.96 3.94 16.68
C GLY A 190 -7.64 3.72 15.94
N PRO A 191 -7.47 2.56 15.30
CA PRO A 191 -6.32 2.27 14.46
C PRO A 191 -6.34 3.17 13.22
N GLN A 192 -5.16 3.44 12.65
CA GLN A 192 -5.06 4.05 11.34
C GLN A 192 -5.84 3.24 10.30
N LEU A 193 -6.64 3.93 9.48
CA LEU A 193 -7.43 3.27 8.46
C LEU A 193 -6.58 2.50 7.45
N GLU A 194 -5.42 3.04 7.06
CA GLU A 194 -4.46 2.35 6.19
C GLU A 194 -4.05 0.99 6.75
N TRP A 195 -3.60 0.96 8.00
CA TRP A 195 -3.14 -0.27 8.63
C TRP A 195 -4.29 -1.25 8.88
N LEU A 196 -5.40 -0.75 9.39
CA LEU A 196 -6.61 -1.56 9.59
C LEU A 196 -7.08 -2.19 8.29
N PHE A 197 -7.11 -1.41 7.21
CA PHE A 197 -7.47 -1.88 5.88
C PHE A 197 -6.51 -2.95 5.38
N CYS A 198 -5.19 -2.72 5.53
CA CYS A 198 -4.16 -3.68 5.15
C CYS A 198 -4.25 -5.00 5.94
N GLU A 199 -4.57 -4.95 7.24
CA GLU A 199 -4.79 -6.14 8.08
C GLU A 199 -5.94 -6.99 7.52
N TYR A 200 -7.07 -6.36 7.16
CA TYR A 200 -8.21 -7.08 6.57
C TYR A 200 -7.87 -7.69 5.20
N ILE A 201 -7.31 -6.90 4.28
CA ILE A 201 -7.03 -7.42 2.94
C ILE A 201 -5.99 -8.54 2.95
N THR A 202 -4.98 -8.44 3.83
CA THR A 202 -3.98 -9.49 4.01
C THR A 202 -4.64 -10.79 4.48
N SER A 203 -5.65 -10.71 5.38
CA SER A 203 -6.44 -11.86 5.84
C SER A 203 -7.13 -12.61 4.70
N TYR A 204 -7.32 -11.97 3.55
CA TYR A 204 -7.92 -12.56 2.36
C TYR A 204 -6.90 -12.72 1.21
N ASN A 205 -5.63 -12.89 1.54
CA ASN A 205 -4.52 -13.09 0.59
C ASN A 205 -4.44 -11.98 -0.47
N MET A 206 -4.41 -10.74 -0.03
CA MET A 206 -4.20 -9.59 -0.90
C MET A 206 -3.02 -8.75 -0.43
N ALA A 207 -2.25 -8.25 -1.38
CA ALA A 207 -1.25 -7.21 -1.16
C ALA A 207 -1.81 -5.87 -1.60
N MET A 208 -1.53 -4.81 -0.84
CA MET A 208 -1.96 -3.46 -1.15
C MET A 208 -0.98 -2.76 -2.08
N GLU A 209 -1.48 -1.97 -2.99
CA GLU A 209 -0.78 -0.85 -3.60
C GLU A 209 -1.26 0.42 -2.90
N ALA A 210 -0.37 1.13 -2.25
CA ALA A 210 -0.71 2.22 -1.34
C ALA A 210 -1.04 3.55 -2.05
N ASP A 211 -1.77 3.48 -3.17
CA ASP A 211 -2.30 4.64 -3.87
C ASP A 211 -3.55 5.15 -3.16
N ALA A 212 -3.39 5.98 -2.15
CA ALA A 212 -4.49 6.76 -1.60
C ALA A 212 -4.93 7.84 -2.60
N ALA A 213 -6.00 8.57 -2.27
CA ALA A 213 -6.46 9.74 -3.01
C ALA A 213 -5.38 10.85 -3.04
N HIS A 214 -4.35 10.66 -3.84
CA HIS A 214 -3.23 11.59 -3.93
C HIS A 214 -3.32 12.41 -5.23
N PRO A 215 -3.01 13.73 -5.21
CA PRO A 215 -3.05 14.58 -6.40
C PRO A 215 -2.04 14.18 -7.48
N CYS A 216 -1.13 13.27 -7.15
CA CYS A 216 -0.14 12.73 -8.08
C CYS A 216 -0.59 11.42 -8.74
N SER A 217 -1.88 11.15 -8.81
CA SER A 217 -2.40 9.88 -9.25
C SER A 217 -2.06 9.53 -10.71
N MET A 218 -2.41 8.35 -11.11
CA MET A 218 -1.87 7.64 -12.27
C MET A 218 -2.78 7.74 -13.48
N SER A 219 -2.94 8.95 -14.05
CA SER A 219 -3.65 9.09 -15.34
C SER A 219 -3.01 8.21 -16.41
N ASN A 220 -3.84 7.65 -17.30
CA ASN A 220 -3.44 6.78 -18.41
C ASN A 220 -2.78 5.45 -17.94
N GLY A 221 -3.13 4.97 -16.76
CA GLY A 221 -2.68 3.67 -16.25
C GLY A 221 -3.09 2.51 -17.16
N SER A 222 -4.25 2.63 -17.83
CA SER A 222 -4.73 1.67 -18.85
C SER A 222 -3.82 1.52 -20.07
N PHE A 223 -2.93 2.48 -20.28
CA PHE A 223 -1.93 2.43 -21.35
C PHE A 223 -0.57 2.00 -20.81
N MET A 224 -0.15 2.51 -19.66
CA MET A 224 1.18 2.27 -19.08
C MET A 224 1.47 0.79 -18.81
N TYR A 225 0.51 0.04 -18.28
CA TYR A 225 0.72 -1.38 -17.99
C TYR A 225 0.93 -2.25 -19.23
N LYS A 226 0.58 -1.74 -20.42
CA LYS A 226 0.79 -2.43 -21.71
C LYS A 226 2.20 -2.23 -22.27
N TYR A 227 3.03 -1.41 -21.62
CA TYR A 227 4.41 -1.23 -22.02
C TYR A 227 5.13 -2.58 -22.04
N ARG A 228 5.79 -2.84 -23.16
CA ARG A 228 6.58 -4.05 -23.32
C ARG A 228 8.00 -3.78 -22.88
N VAL A 229 8.38 -4.39 -21.78
CA VAL A 229 9.75 -4.39 -21.29
C VAL A 229 10.66 -5.00 -22.36
N THR A 230 11.75 -4.32 -22.65
CA THR A 230 12.77 -4.74 -23.63
C THR A 230 13.97 -5.38 -22.97
N ALA A 231 14.19 -5.12 -21.69
CA ALA A 231 15.24 -5.75 -20.92
C ALA A 231 15.04 -7.27 -20.86
N THR A 232 16.08 -8.00 -21.14
CA THR A 232 16.09 -9.48 -21.05
C THR A 232 16.41 -9.98 -19.65
N GLU A 233 16.98 -9.13 -18.82
CA GLU A 233 17.43 -9.44 -17.47
C GLU A 233 17.42 -8.17 -16.60
N PHE A 234 17.05 -8.33 -15.33
CA PHE A 234 17.18 -7.31 -14.31
C PHE A 234 18.27 -7.76 -13.32
N LYS A 235 19.33 -6.99 -13.22
CA LYS A 235 20.43 -7.28 -12.28
C LYS A 235 20.50 -6.23 -11.19
N ASN A 236 20.48 -6.68 -9.97
CA ASN A 236 20.74 -5.83 -8.82
C ASN A 236 22.24 -5.54 -8.69
N THR A 237 22.60 -4.74 -7.71
CA THR A 237 24.00 -4.49 -7.36
C THR A 237 24.50 -5.70 -6.58
N ASP A 238 25.49 -6.41 -7.12
CA ASP A 238 26.10 -7.53 -6.43
C ASP A 238 26.93 -7.04 -5.25
N THR A 239 26.75 -7.68 -4.10
CA THR A 239 27.70 -7.56 -3.00
C THR A 239 28.90 -8.45 -3.35
N LYS A 240 30.03 -7.85 -3.70
CA LYS A 240 31.24 -8.63 -3.96
C LYS A 240 31.81 -9.17 -2.65
N GLU A 241 32.24 -10.42 -2.61
CA GLU A 241 32.90 -11.00 -1.44
C GLU A 241 34.11 -10.18 -1.01
N GLU A 242 34.85 -9.60 -1.96
CA GLU A 242 36.01 -8.71 -1.73
C GLU A 242 35.61 -7.36 -1.09
N ASP A 243 34.36 -6.96 -1.23
CA ASP A 243 33.75 -5.76 -0.56
C ASP A 243 33.19 -6.13 0.83
N MET A 244 33.20 -7.40 1.23
CA MET A 244 32.87 -7.80 2.59
C MET A 244 33.88 -7.17 3.54
N LEU A 245 33.41 -6.11 4.20
CA LEU A 245 34.23 -5.30 5.10
C LEU A 245 34.85 -6.17 6.16
N THR A 246 36.18 -6.10 6.28
CA THR A 246 36.82 -6.51 7.50
C THR A 246 36.27 -5.62 8.61
N PHE A 247 35.55 -6.22 9.54
CA PHE A 247 34.94 -5.50 10.65
C PHE A 247 36.02 -4.81 11.46
N ASP A 248 35.94 -3.50 11.56
CA ASP A 248 36.80 -2.66 12.39
C ASP A 248 35.96 -2.15 13.57
N SER A 249 36.26 -2.61 14.77
CA SER A 249 35.55 -2.24 16.00
C SER A 249 35.65 -0.75 16.33
N ASN A 250 36.56 -0.01 15.69
CA ASN A 250 36.69 1.43 15.87
C ASN A 250 35.83 2.24 14.90
N LYS A 251 35.16 1.57 13.95
CA LYS A 251 34.27 2.20 12.98
C LYS A 251 32.81 1.95 13.35
N ARG A 252 31.97 2.90 12.96
CA ARG A 252 30.51 2.76 13.00
C ARG A 252 30.03 2.50 11.59
N TYR A 253 29.12 1.55 11.48
CA TYR A 253 28.49 1.16 10.22
C TYR A 253 27.04 1.54 10.26
N PHE A 254 26.52 2.07 9.18
CA PHE A 254 25.09 2.31 9.06
C PHE A 254 24.64 2.13 7.61
N THR A 255 23.36 1.83 7.47
CA THR A 255 22.68 1.78 6.18
C THR A 255 21.51 2.75 6.16
N ILE A 256 21.17 3.25 4.98
CA ILE A 256 20.05 4.15 4.77
C ILE A 256 19.06 3.49 3.83
N TYR A 257 17.89 3.25 4.39
CA TYR A 257 16.71 2.80 3.67
C TYR A 257 15.94 4.02 3.14
N VAL A 258 15.65 4.03 1.84
CA VAL A 258 14.83 5.04 1.17
C VAL A 258 13.53 4.37 0.74
N GLY A 259 12.45 4.66 1.43
CA GLY A 259 11.18 3.94 1.33
C GLY A 259 9.98 4.76 0.95
N ASP A 260 8.80 4.16 1.18
CA ASP A 260 7.47 4.62 0.80
C ASP A 260 7.24 4.64 -0.72
N TYR A 261 7.90 3.73 -1.43
CA TYR A 261 7.62 3.45 -2.84
C TYR A 261 6.77 2.18 -2.99
N ASP A 262 5.77 2.06 -2.16
CA ASP A 262 4.69 1.06 -2.18
C ASP A 262 3.48 1.52 -3.02
N SER A 263 3.57 2.73 -3.60
CA SER A 263 2.62 3.36 -4.50
C SER A 263 3.22 3.60 -5.88
N SER A 264 2.50 3.20 -6.94
CA SER A 264 2.90 3.49 -8.33
C SER A 264 2.96 4.99 -8.60
N ALA A 265 2.07 5.78 -7.99
CA ALA A 265 2.05 7.22 -8.13
C ALA A 265 3.33 7.85 -7.55
N TRP A 266 3.77 7.38 -6.41
CA TRP A 266 5.00 7.86 -5.78
C TRP A 266 6.24 7.45 -6.57
N MET A 267 6.31 6.21 -7.05
CA MET A 267 7.39 5.79 -7.94
C MET A 267 7.44 6.60 -9.24
N LYS A 268 6.29 6.87 -9.85
CA LYS A 268 6.24 7.65 -11.10
C LYS A 268 6.61 9.13 -10.90
N ASN A 269 6.08 9.75 -9.85
CA ASN A 269 6.11 11.21 -9.71
C ASN A 269 7.28 11.70 -8.83
N TYR A 270 7.46 11.14 -7.64
CA TYR A 270 8.52 11.58 -6.74
C TYR A 270 9.87 10.96 -7.09
N LEU A 271 9.92 9.64 -7.30
CA LEU A 271 11.16 8.95 -7.61
C LEU A 271 11.84 9.53 -8.85
N ALA A 272 11.07 9.93 -9.88
CA ALA A 272 11.63 10.50 -11.11
C ALA A 272 12.53 11.72 -10.86
N ASN A 273 12.24 12.53 -9.84
CA ASN A 273 13.06 13.67 -9.45
C ASN A 273 14.29 13.23 -8.64
N PHE A 274 14.08 12.37 -7.64
CA PHE A 274 15.16 11.88 -6.79
C PHE A 274 16.14 10.97 -7.52
N TRP A 275 15.65 10.19 -8.49
CA TRP A 275 16.48 9.33 -9.33
C TRP A 275 17.45 10.10 -10.24
N ARG A 276 17.11 11.34 -10.59
CA ARG A 276 17.96 12.26 -11.36
C ARG A 276 18.80 13.19 -10.52
N ASP A 277 18.72 13.09 -9.19
CA ASP A 277 19.50 13.91 -8.27
C ASP A 277 21.00 13.69 -8.49
N SER A 278 21.76 14.78 -8.53
CA SER A 278 23.21 14.75 -8.83
C SER A 278 24.05 14.06 -7.77
N ALA A 279 23.55 13.94 -6.55
CA ALA A 279 24.21 13.20 -5.47
C ALA A 279 23.93 11.70 -5.49
N ARG A 280 22.98 11.23 -6.31
CA ARG A 280 22.76 9.80 -6.48
C ARG A 280 24.02 9.10 -6.99
N GLY A 281 24.34 7.95 -6.43
CA GLY A 281 25.58 7.24 -6.75
C GLY A 281 26.83 7.76 -6.03
N THR A 282 26.73 8.81 -5.19
CA THR A 282 27.87 9.27 -4.36
C THR A 282 27.97 8.55 -3.02
N LEU A 283 26.86 8.04 -2.50
CA LEU A 283 26.78 7.19 -1.31
C LEU A 283 25.88 5.97 -1.57
N PRO A 284 26.13 4.84 -0.90
CA PRO A 284 25.25 3.68 -1.02
C PRO A 284 23.88 3.96 -0.43
N LEU A 285 22.82 3.67 -1.20
CA LEU A 285 21.42 3.80 -0.76
C LEU A 285 20.67 2.49 -1.02
N MET A 286 19.84 2.11 -0.07
CA MET A 286 18.94 0.98 -0.18
C MET A 286 17.55 1.48 -0.60
N TRP A 287 17.20 1.31 -1.87
CA TRP A 287 15.93 1.73 -2.46
C TRP A 287 14.88 0.64 -2.30
N ALA A 288 13.84 0.91 -1.56
CA ALA A 288 12.79 -0.05 -1.29
C ALA A 288 11.56 0.18 -2.17
N PHE A 289 11.28 -0.78 -3.02
CA PHE A 289 10.15 -0.77 -3.93
C PHE A 289 9.29 -2.00 -3.73
N ASN A 290 7.99 -1.91 -3.94
CA ASN A 290 7.12 -3.08 -4.00
C ASN A 290 7.13 -3.65 -5.42
N PRO A 291 7.80 -4.79 -5.68
CA PRO A 291 8.07 -5.23 -7.03
C PRO A 291 6.82 -5.67 -7.83
N ASN A 292 5.68 -5.92 -7.18
CA ASN A 292 4.41 -6.15 -7.87
C ASN A 292 3.87 -4.90 -8.60
N LEU A 293 4.36 -3.70 -8.26
CA LEU A 293 4.03 -2.45 -8.98
C LEU A 293 4.51 -2.47 -10.44
N SER A 294 5.48 -3.33 -10.76
CA SER A 294 5.90 -3.59 -12.13
C SER A 294 4.77 -4.04 -13.06
N ASN A 295 3.70 -4.62 -12.51
CA ASN A 295 2.51 -4.97 -13.28
C ASN A 295 1.76 -3.73 -13.82
N ARG A 296 1.86 -2.60 -13.13
CA ARG A 296 1.18 -1.35 -13.49
C ARG A 296 2.09 -0.36 -14.21
N ILE A 297 3.34 -0.29 -13.79
CA ILE A 297 4.34 0.66 -14.28
C ILE A 297 5.63 -0.03 -14.75
N PRO A 298 5.56 -1.00 -15.67
CA PRO A 298 6.73 -1.76 -16.11
C PRO A 298 7.85 -0.89 -16.68
N VAL A 299 7.51 0.20 -17.36
CA VAL A 299 8.48 1.16 -17.91
C VAL A 299 9.35 1.82 -16.83
N VAL A 300 8.79 2.08 -15.66
CA VAL A 300 9.55 2.68 -14.54
C VAL A 300 10.56 1.68 -14.00
N TRP A 301 10.17 0.42 -13.87
CA TRP A 301 11.06 -0.66 -13.44
C TRP A 301 12.21 -0.87 -14.42
N GLU A 302 11.93 -0.93 -15.71
CA GLU A 302 12.98 -1.04 -16.74
C GLU A 302 13.95 0.16 -16.67
N TYR A 303 13.42 1.38 -16.51
CA TYR A 303 14.22 2.59 -16.39
C TYR A 303 15.13 2.58 -15.15
N ILE A 304 14.63 2.16 -14.00
CA ILE A 304 15.40 2.04 -12.75
C ILE A 304 16.59 1.11 -12.98
N TYR A 305 16.34 -0.10 -13.44
CA TYR A 305 17.39 -1.10 -13.63
C TYR A 305 18.39 -0.73 -14.74
N ALA A 306 17.94 -0.07 -15.78
CA ALA A 306 18.82 0.41 -16.85
C ALA A 306 19.72 1.58 -16.44
N THR A 307 19.36 2.32 -15.38
CA THR A 307 20.04 3.57 -15.02
C THR A 307 20.58 3.60 -13.59
N LYS A 308 20.37 2.53 -12.80
CA LYS A 308 20.94 2.45 -11.46
C LYS A 308 22.48 2.44 -11.49
N SER A 309 23.11 2.98 -10.47
CA SER A 309 24.56 2.90 -10.24
C SER A 309 24.91 1.68 -9.38
N ASP A 310 26.18 1.43 -9.20
CA ASP A 310 26.74 0.44 -8.27
C ASP A 310 26.52 0.79 -6.78
N LYS A 311 26.04 2.00 -6.51
CA LYS A 311 25.66 2.47 -5.17
C LYS A 311 24.17 2.38 -4.89
N ASP A 312 23.37 2.04 -5.89
CA ASP A 312 21.92 1.87 -5.76
C ASP A 312 21.60 0.39 -5.55
N TYR A 313 21.19 0.03 -4.35
CA TYR A 313 20.77 -1.31 -4.00
C TYR A 313 19.24 -1.38 -3.94
N ILE A 314 18.64 -2.24 -4.75
CA ILE A 314 17.19 -2.40 -4.83
C ILE A 314 16.75 -3.49 -3.85
N VAL A 315 15.80 -3.17 -3.00
CA VAL A 315 15.20 -4.11 -2.05
C VAL A 315 13.68 -4.12 -2.21
N ALA A 316 13.04 -5.20 -1.83
CA ALA A 316 11.59 -5.17 -1.72
C ALA A 316 11.17 -4.34 -0.48
N GLY A 317 10.04 -3.68 -0.54
CA GLY A 317 9.44 -3.03 0.63
C GLY A 317 9.06 -4.06 1.70
N GLU A 318 7.78 -4.37 1.82
CA GLU A 318 7.24 -5.33 2.80
C GLU A 318 7.22 -6.78 2.27
N GLY A 319 7.49 -6.96 1.00
CA GLY A 319 7.40 -8.17 0.22
C GLY A 319 7.21 -7.82 -1.24
N ALA A 320 6.51 -8.64 -2.02
CA ALA A 320 6.15 -8.28 -3.40
C ALA A 320 5.20 -7.08 -3.47
N GLY A 321 4.41 -6.83 -2.42
CA GLY A 321 3.51 -5.71 -2.22
C GLY A 321 3.26 -5.50 -0.73
N TYR A 322 2.61 -4.42 -0.36
CA TYR A 322 2.36 -4.05 1.04
C TYR A 322 1.39 -5.05 1.70
N THR A 323 1.83 -5.69 2.77
CA THR A 323 1.08 -6.69 3.53
C THR A 323 1.39 -6.62 5.02
N MET A 324 0.48 -7.13 5.84
CA MET A 324 0.68 -7.36 7.28
C MET A 324 0.87 -8.87 7.52
N PRO A 325 2.08 -9.40 7.56
CA PRO A 325 2.37 -10.83 7.40
C PRO A 325 1.69 -11.75 8.42
N GLY A 326 1.43 -11.29 9.64
CA GLY A 326 0.70 -12.08 10.63
C GLY A 326 -0.72 -12.45 10.19
N TYR A 327 -1.37 -11.60 9.42
CA TYR A 327 -2.73 -11.82 8.94
C TYR A 327 -2.85 -12.76 7.73
N PHE A 328 -1.75 -13.33 7.28
CA PHE A 328 -1.83 -14.47 6.38
C PHE A 328 -2.33 -15.74 7.06
N ILE A 329 -2.21 -15.84 8.39
CA ILE A 329 -2.70 -16.98 9.16
C ILE A 329 -3.83 -16.63 10.12
N GLU A 330 -3.96 -15.38 10.55
CA GLU A 330 -5.09 -14.93 11.35
C GLU A 330 -6.07 -14.13 10.50
N ASN A 331 -7.34 -14.55 10.47
CA ASN A 331 -8.37 -13.77 9.82
C ASN A 331 -8.78 -12.61 10.73
N LYS A 332 -8.49 -11.38 10.35
CA LYS A 332 -8.79 -10.17 11.11
C LYS A 332 -10.29 -10.01 11.40
N ALA A 333 -11.16 -10.47 10.51
CA ALA A 333 -12.61 -10.32 10.65
C ALA A 333 -13.20 -11.30 11.66
N THR A 334 -12.68 -12.53 11.74
CA THR A 334 -13.22 -13.60 12.58
C THR A 334 -12.33 -13.93 13.77
N GLY A 335 -11.05 -13.56 13.74
CA GLY A 335 -10.06 -13.98 14.73
C GLY A 335 -9.64 -15.45 14.62
N GLU A 336 -10.08 -16.14 13.58
CA GLU A 336 -9.75 -17.56 13.38
C GLU A 336 -8.38 -17.71 12.74
N LEU A 337 -7.63 -18.71 13.19
CA LEU A 337 -6.36 -19.08 12.57
C LEU A 337 -6.60 -19.99 11.37
N ARG A 338 -5.86 -19.73 10.30
CA ARG A 338 -5.81 -20.55 9.08
C ARG A 338 -4.52 -21.38 9.07
N ASP A 339 -4.50 -22.42 8.25
CA ASP A 339 -3.27 -23.14 7.95
C ASP A 339 -2.25 -22.22 7.28
N ALA A 340 -0.98 -22.34 7.67
CA ALA A 340 0.11 -21.54 7.11
C ALA A 340 0.25 -21.71 5.58
N SER A 341 -0.11 -22.88 5.05
CA SER A 341 -0.12 -23.16 3.60
C SER A 341 -1.17 -22.35 2.83
N GLU A 342 -2.26 -21.96 3.49
CA GLU A 342 -3.32 -21.15 2.87
C GLU A 342 -2.97 -19.66 2.77
N GLY A 343 -2.02 -19.20 3.52
CA GLY A 343 -1.61 -17.81 3.55
C GLY A 343 -0.14 -17.59 3.27
N TRP A 344 0.75 -17.97 4.18
CA TRP A 344 2.18 -17.70 4.04
C TRP A 344 2.81 -18.42 2.85
N ASP A 345 2.49 -19.69 2.60
CA ASP A 345 3.08 -20.40 1.46
C ASP A 345 2.59 -19.81 0.14
N VAL A 346 1.29 -19.44 0.05
CA VAL A 346 0.73 -18.76 -1.12
C VAL A 346 1.40 -17.40 -1.34
N TRP A 347 1.65 -16.63 -0.27
CA TRP A 347 2.34 -15.35 -0.34
C TRP A 347 3.82 -15.49 -0.71
N VAL A 348 4.52 -16.50 -0.17
CA VAL A 348 5.92 -16.79 -0.53
C VAL A 348 6.04 -17.11 -2.02
N GLU A 349 5.20 -18.00 -2.55
CA GLU A 349 5.21 -18.35 -3.97
C GLU A 349 4.83 -17.15 -4.87
N TYR A 350 3.90 -16.32 -4.42
CA TYR A 350 3.59 -15.07 -5.12
C TYR A 350 4.78 -14.11 -5.14
N SER A 351 5.44 -13.92 -4.01
CA SER A 351 6.55 -12.97 -3.88
C SER A 351 7.82 -13.44 -4.58
N LYS A 352 8.13 -14.73 -4.51
CA LYS A 352 9.32 -15.35 -5.06
C LYS A 352 9.53 -15.05 -6.55
N LYS A 353 8.47 -15.06 -7.35
CA LYS A 353 8.57 -14.74 -8.78
C LYS A 353 9.07 -13.32 -9.05
N TYR A 354 8.70 -12.34 -8.19
CA TYR A 354 9.15 -10.97 -8.34
C TYR A 354 10.58 -10.77 -7.81
N TYR A 355 10.92 -11.43 -6.70
CA TYR A 355 12.26 -11.40 -6.15
C TYR A 355 13.26 -11.99 -7.16
N GLN A 356 12.91 -13.13 -7.78
CA GLN A 356 13.73 -13.74 -8.82
C GLN A 356 13.82 -12.88 -10.09
N LEU A 357 12.68 -12.29 -10.52
CA LEU A 357 12.65 -11.45 -11.72
C LEU A 357 13.55 -10.21 -11.58
N PHE A 358 13.55 -9.60 -10.41
CA PHE A 358 14.26 -8.35 -10.15
C PHE A 358 15.57 -8.53 -9.36
N ASP A 359 16.04 -9.75 -9.21
CA ASP A 359 17.30 -10.07 -8.52
C ASP A 359 17.34 -9.45 -7.11
N ILE A 360 16.25 -9.57 -6.36
CA ILE A 360 16.08 -9.03 -5.01
C ILE A 360 16.32 -10.15 -4.00
N ASP A 361 17.12 -9.88 -2.99
CA ASP A 361 17.52 -10.83 -1.95
C ASP A 361 17.43 -10.24 -0.52
N ILE A 362 16.90 -9.00 -0.41
CA ILE A 362 16.63 -8.30 0.86
C ILE A 362 15.21 -7.77 0.86
N THR A 363 14.51 -7.94 2.00
CA THR A 363 13.28 -7.21 2.30
C THR A 363 13.60 -6.02 3.18
N GLY A 364 13.21 -4.82 2.74
CA GLY A 364 13.67 -3.56 3.35
C GLY A 364 12.84 -3.07 4.52
N PHE A 365 11.55 -3.42 4.61
CA PHE A 365 10.69 -2.84 5.63
C PHE A 365 9.50 -3.75 5.99
N ILE A 366 9.77 -4.79 6.77
CA ILE A 366 8.68 -5.64 7.24
C ILE A 366 7.86 -4.86 8.27
N ILE A 367 6.61 -4.56 7.92
CA ILE A 367 5.62 -3.98 8.82
C ILE A 367 4.84 -5.12 9.44
N ASN A 368 4.61 -5.05 10.74
CA ASN A 368 3.74 -5.98 11.40
C ASN A 368 2.52 -5.30 11.99
N SER A 369 1.49 -6.10 12.24
CA SER A 369 0.21 -5.70 12.77
C SER A 369 0.32 -4.76 13.99
N GLN A 370 -0.52 -3.73 13.99
CA GLN A 370 -0.72 -2.83 15.13
C GLN A 370 -1.69 -3.42 16.16
N SER A 371 -2.62 -4.24 15.68
CA SER A 371 -3.62 -4.91 16.49
C SER A 371 -3.66 -6.39 16.08
N GLY A 372 -3.74 -7.29 17.02
CA GLY A 372 -3.81 -8.73 16.73
C GLY A 372 -3.53 -9.55 17.95
N SER A 373 -3.64 -10.86 17.80
CA SER A 373 -3.22 -11.80 18.83
C SER A 373 -1.70 -11.75 19.06
N LEU A 374 -1.22 -12.38 20.12
CA LEU A 374 0.22 -12.48 20.38
C LEU A 374 0.96 -13.22 19.25
N GLU A 375 0.27 -14.11 18.54
CA GLU A 375 0.81 -14.89 17.43
C GLU A 375 1.14 -14.01 16.22
N VAL A 376 0.42 -12.90 16.04
CA VAL A 376 0.62 -11.98 14.90
C VAL A 376 1.27 -10.66 15.31
N LYS A 377 1.43 -10.41 16.61
CA LYS A 377 2.14 -9.23 17.10
C LYS A 377 3.65 -9.43 17.10
N GLY A 378 4.31 -8.48 16.51
CA GLY A 378 5.76 -8.51 16.41
C GLY A 378 6.25 -9.49 15.34
N ILE A 379 7.51 -9.38 14.97
CA ILE A 379 8.13 -10.36 14.10
C ILE A 379 8.53 -11.55 14.94
N ASN A 380 7.73 -12.58 14.84
CA ASN A 380 8.00 -13.86 15.50
C ASN A 380 8.89 -14.76 14.60
N PRO A 381 9.49 -15.83 15.15
CA PRO A 381 10.35 -16.73 14.39
C PRO A 381 9.67 -17.37 13.16
N ASP A 382 8.36 -17.59 13.19
CA ASP A 382 7.66 -18.22 12.08
C ASP A 382 7.49 -17.26 10.90
N ILE A 383 7.21 -15.99 11.16
CA ILE A 383 7.23 -14.94 10.15
C ILE A 383 8.64 -14.80 9.56
N MET A 384 9.69 -14.74 10.41
CA MET A 384 11.07 -14.66 9.97
C MET A 384 11.45 -15.80 9.02
N LYS A 385 11.05 -17.05 9.34
CA LYS A 385 11.29 -18.20 8.45
C LYS A 385 10.66 -18.07 7.08
N GLN A 386 9.50 -17.41 6.98
CA GLN A 386 8.87 -17.17 5.69
C GLN A 386 9.68 -16.15 4.85
N TYR A 387 10.12 -15.07 5.49
CA TYR A 387 10.97 -14.09 4.82
C TYR A 387 12.34 -14.66 4.42
N ASN A 388 12.93 -15.57 5.20
CA ASN A 388 14.19 -16.25 4.84
C ASN A 388 14.12 -16.98 3.48
N LYS A 389 12.91 -17.44 3.09
CA LYS A 389 12.70 -18.08 1.78
C LYS A 389 12.81 -17.10 0.60
N LEU A 390 12.68 -15.79 0.87
CA LEU A 390 12.71 -14.71 -0.11
C LEU A 390 13.97 -13.87 -0.01
N SER A 391 14.44 -13.64 1.20
CA SER A 391 15.51 -12.70 1.55
C SER A 391 16.63 -13.41 2.32
N PRO A 392 17.42 -14.28 1.65
CA PRO A 392 18.45 -15.08 2.31
C PRO A 392 19.61 -14.24 2.85
N VAL A 393 19.81 -13.03 2.34
CA VAL A 393 20.86 -12.10 2.81
C VAL A 393 20.43 -11.39 4.10
N GLY A 394 19.14 -11.07 4.24
CA GLY A 394 18.61 -10.43 5.43
C GLY A 394 17.34 -9.66 5.21
N SER A 395 16.80 -9.15 6.31
CA SER A 395 15.58 -8.33 6.27
C SER A 395 15.65 -7.18 7.28
N PHE A 396 14.93 -6.11 6.96
CA PHE A 396 14.75 -4.97 7.85
C PHE A 396 13.30 -4.87 8.29
N THR A 397 13.09 -4.37 9.51
CA THR A 397 11.75 -4.30 10.11
C THR A 397 11.60 -3.11 11.03
N ASN A 398 10.39 -2.56 11.12
CA ASN A 398 10.04 -1.59 12.16
C ASN A 398 9.33 -2.24 13.37
N ALA A 399 9.04 -3.52 13.29
CA ALA A 399 8.21 -4.21 14.28
C ALA A 399 9.03 -4.95 15.32
N GLY A 400 8.62 -4.84 16.59
CA GLY A 400 8.99 -5.74 17.67
C GLY A 400 10.36 -5.55 18.32
N GLY A 401 11.17 -4.60 17.86
CA GLY A 401 12.49 -4.34 18.45
C GLY A 401 12.43 -3.42 19.66
N SER A 402 13.28 -3.67 20.63
CA SER A 402 13.68 -2.66 21.60
C SER A 402 15.00 -2.03 21.17
N ARG A 403 15.30 -0.83 21.66
CA ARG A 403 16.63 -0.18 21.45
C ARG A 403 17.82 -1.08 21.80
N LYS A 404 17.58 -2.16 22.51
CA LYS A 404 18.61 -3.13 22.96
C LYS A 404 18.74 -4.31 22.00
N GLN A 405 17.88 -4.48 21.01
CA GLN A 405 17.87 -5.57 20.05
C GLN A 405 17.82 -5.02 18.62
N ALA A 406 18.88 -4.34 18.23
CA ALA A 406 18.99 -3.83 16.86
C ALA A 406 19.14 -4.93 15.80
N LEU A 407 19.49 -6.14 16.20
CA LEU A 407 19.72 -7.30 15.34
C LEU A 407 19.18 -8.57 15.99
N ALA A 408 18.47 -9.37 15.23
CA ALA A 408 18.13 -10.75 15.55
C ALA A 408 18.64 -11.68 14.44
N LEU A 409 18.92 -12.92 14.76
CA LEU A 409 19.27 -13.96 13.79
C LEU A 409 18.19 -15.05 13.84
N GLN A 410 17.69 -15.41 12.67
CA GLN A 410 16.81 -16.56 12.50
C GLN A 410 17.41 -17.50 11.46
N ASP A 411 17.80 -18.69 11.87
CA ASP A 411 18.48 -19.69 11.03
C ASP A 411 19.73 -19.11 10.30
N GLY A 412 20.45 -18.20 11.00
CA GLY A 412 21.63 -17.54 10.47
C GLY A 412 21.36 -16.29 9.61
N VAL A 413 20.11 -16.01 9.26
CA VAL A 413 19.72 -14.82 8.48
C VAL A 413 19.49 -13.63 9.41
N PRO A 414 20.10 -12.46 9.13
CA PRO A 414 19.96 -11.28 9.97
C PRO A 414 18.63 -10.55 9.75
N TYR A 415 18.05 -10.10 10.88
CA TYR A 415 16.91 -9.19 10.95
C TYR A 415 17.34 -7.91 11.67
N VAL A 416 17.34 -6.81 10.94
CA VAL A 416 17.81 -5.51 11.44
C VAL A 416 16.59 -4.63 11.74
N TYR A 417 16.58 -4.03 12.92
CA TYR A 417 15.53 -3.12 13.31
C TYR A 417 15.78 -1.70 12.78
N LEU A 418 14.87 -1.19 11.95
CA LEU A 418 14.85 0.19 11.49
C LEU A 418 14.23 1.07 12.58
N TYR A 419 15.03 1.66 13.40
CA TYR A 419 14.52 2.38 14.57
C TYR A 419 14.29 3.86 14.34
N ASN A 420 15.08 4.51 13.51
CA ASN A 420 15.01 5.95 13.32
C ASN A 420 14.56 6.31 11.91
N GLU A 421 13.55 7.14 11.89
CA GLU A 421 13.15 7.87 10.70
C GLU A 421 13.96 9.17 10.63
N ILE A 422 14.67 9.38 9.54
CA ILE A 422 15.16 10.69 9.17
C ILE A 422 13.92 11.44 8.67
N PRO A 423 13.47 12.51 9.33
CA PRO A 423 12.22 13.18 9.00
C PRO A 423 12.14 13.56 7.51
N PHE A 424 10.98 13.39 6.91
CA PHE A 424 10.71 13.71 5.50
C PHE A 424 11.17 15.13 5.09
N ASN A 425 11.05 16.08 5.98
CA ASN A 425 11.43 17.48 5.81
C ASN A 425 12.65 17.87 6.67
N ALA A 426 13.54 16.91 6.98
CA ALA A 426 14.74 17.22 7.73
C ALA A 426 15.53 18.30 7.01
N ASP A 427 15.76 19.41 7.72
CA ASP A 427 16.70 20.42 7.30
C ASP A 427 18.11 19.90 7.57
N PRO A 428 18.98 19.78 6.55
CA PRO A 428 20.37 19.36 6.74
C PRO A 428 21.17 20.28 7.66
N GLN A 429 20.70 21.50 7.88
CA GLN A 429 21.27 22.47 8.81
C GLN A 429 20.73 22.32 10.24
N ASP A 430 19.69 21.51 10.44
CA ASP A 430 19.12 21.29 11.77
C ASP A 430 19.89 20.21 12.54
N THR A 431 20.69 20.67 13.50
CA THR A 431 21.46 19.79 14.40
C THR A 431 20.58 18.84 15.23
N THR A 432 19.25 19.04 15.27
CA THR A 432 18.32 18.16 15.98
C THR A 432 18.27 16.77 15.35
N ALA A 433 18.29 16.70 14.01
CA ALA A 433 18.35 15.42 13.29
C ALA A 433 19.65 14.67 13.62
N PHE A 434 20.80 15.33 13.57
CA PHE A 434 22.11 14.75 13.89
C PHE A 434 22.21 14.29 15.34
N ARG A 435 21.65 15.09 16.26
CA ARG A 435 21.58 14.73 17.68
C ARG A 435 20.72 13.49 17.90
N GLY A 436 19.62 13.38 17.17
CA GLY A 436 18.76 12.18 17.19
C GLY A 436 19.55 10.93 16.75
N MET A 437 20.23 11.01 15.63
CA MET A 437 21.08 9.93 15.11
C MET A 437 22.20 9.59 16.10
N TYR A 438 22.91 10.58 16.60
CA TYR A 438 24.01 10.38 17.55
C TYR A 438 23.56 9.74 18.87
N ASN A 439 22.44 10.21 19.43
CA ASN A 439 21.90 9.65 20.67
C ASN A 439 21.40 8.21 20.47
N TYR A 440 20.85 7.92 19.28
CA TYR A 440 20.48 6.57 18.92
C TYR A 440 21.71 5.68 18.83
N ASP A 441 22.72 6.06 18.09
CA ASP A 441 23.96 5.33 17.95
C ASP A 441 24.63 5.08 19.30
N LYS A 442 24.75 6.12 20.12
CA LYS A 442 25.34 6.01 21.44
C LYS A 442 24.56 5.10 22.39
N GLY A 443 23.24 5.04 22.24
CA GLY A 443 22.35 4.22 23.10
C GLY A 443 22.12 2.81 22.60
N SER A 444 22.19 2.58 21.31
CA SER A 444 21.72 1.33 20.65
C SER A 444 22.85 0.46 20.13
N MET A 445 23.98 1.06 19.80
CA MET A 445 25.07 0.32 19.13
C MET A 445 25.87 -0.61 20.03
N GLY A 446 25.64 -0.58 21.33
CA GLY A 446 26.29 -1.34 22.40
C GLY A 446 27.28 -2.43 21.98
N SER A 447 26.86 -3.39 21.21
CA SER A 447 27.67 -4.57 20.84
C SER A 447 28.01 -4.69 19.36
N TYR A 448 27.30 -3.97 18.45
CA TYR A 448 27.34 -4.30 17.01
C TYR A 448 27.95 -3.23 16.14
N ASN A 449 28.14 -2.00 16.62
CA ASN A 449 28.62 -0.83 15.85
C ASN A 449 27.87 -0.61 14.51
N PHE A 450 26.58 -1.02 14.44
CA PHE A 450 25.77 -0.96 13.25
C PHE A 450 24.39 -0.37 13.55
N SER A 451 23.92 0.52 12.68
CA SER A 451 22.60 1.13 12.74
C SER A 451 21.92 1.13 11.38
N ALA A 452 20.60 1.04 11.36
CA ALA A 452 19.81 1.20 10.16
C ALA A 452 18.86 2.38 10.30
N TYR A 453 18.92 3.30 9.36
CA TYR A 453 18.08 4.49 9.32
C TYR A 453 17.08 4.41 8.19
N ARG A 454 15.81 4.71 8.49
CA ARG A 454 14.76 4.87 7.50
C ARG A 454 14.63 6.34 7.10
N THR A 455 14.45 6.58 5.82
CA THR A 455 13.97 7.87 5.30
C THR A 455 12.82 7.64 4.33
N VAL A 456 11.90 8.59 4.30
CA VAL A 456 10.68 8.52 3.49
C VAL A 456 10.82 9.50 2.35
N VAL A 457 10.77 9.02 1.10
CA VAL A 457 10.69 9.85 -0.12
C VAL A 457 11.65 11.05 -0.05
N GLN A 458 12.94 10.77 0.17
CA GLN A 458 13.95 11.82 0.36
C GLN A 458 14.94 11.86 -0.80
N SER A 459 15.45 13.06 -1.13
CA SER A 459 16.43 13.22 -2.19
C SER A 459 17.82 12.74 -1.77
N PRO A 460 18.62 12.14 -2.67
CA PRO A 460 20.01 11.80 -2.40
C PRO A 460 20.86 12.98 -1.93
N SER A 461 20.65 14.18 -2.46
CA SER A 461 21.34 15.38 -2.00
C SER A 461 21.08 15.69 -0.54
N THR A 462 19.81 15.68 -0.11
CA THR A 462 19.45 15.90 1.29
C THR A 462 20.02 14.79 2.20
N ILE A 463 19.93 13.54 1.78
CA ILE A 463 20.49 12.41 2.54
C ILE A 463 22.00 12.59 2.70
N LYS A 464 22.71 12.96 1.63
CA LYS A 464 24.14 13.20 1.65
C LYS A 464 24.52 14.30 2.64
N GLU A 465 23.82 15.44 2.59
CA GLU A 465 24.06 16.56 3.52
C GLU A 465 23.80 16.17 4.97
N ILE A 466 22.77 15.37 5.24
CA ILE A 466 22.48 14.84 6.58
C ILE A 466 23.61 13.93 7.05
N VAL A 467 24.11 13.03 6.21
CA VAL A 467 25.22 12.11 6.54
C VAL A 467 26.52 12.88 6.81
N GLU A 468 26.84 13.85 5.96
CA GLU A 468 28.01 14.72 6.14
C GLU A 468 27.91 15.55 7.42
N GLY A 469 26.76 16.15 7.68
CA GLY A 469 26.48 16.89 8.92
C GLY A 469 26.57 16.01 10.17
N TYR A 470 26.02 14.80 10.11
CA TYR A 470 26.15 13.82 11.19
C TYR A 470 27.62 13.43 11.43
N SER A 471 28.38 13.16 10.38
CA SER A 471 29.79 12.81 10.49
C SER A 471 30.63 13.93 11.09
N ALA A 472 30.27 15.19 10.84
CA ALA A 472 30.93 16.34 11.44
C ALA A 472 30.51 16.57 12.91
N TYR A 473 29.30 16.16 13.30
CA TYR A 473 28.77 16.27 14.65
C TYR A 473 29.26 15.16 15.59
N ALA A 474 29.40 13.93 15.10
CA ALA A 474 29.75 12.73 15.87
C ALA A 474 31.25 12.57 16.11
#